data_a98d1eb58fbd60ad914bc459091ef6b3
#
_entry.id   a98d1eb58fbd60ad914bc459091ef6b3
#
_cell.length_a   1.000
_cell.length_b   1.000
_cell.length_c   1.000
_cell.angle_alpha   90.00
_cell.angle_beta   90.00
_cell.angle_gamma   90.00
#
_symmetry.space_group_name_H-M   'P 1'
#
loop_
_entity.id
_entity.type
_entity.pdbx_description
1 polymer ?
#
loop_
_entity_poly.entity_id
_entity_poly.type
_entity_poly.pdbx_seq_one_letter_code
_entity_poly.pdbx_strand_id
1 'polypeptide(L)'
;MPKWLKVSQVLDYVEAVHPRFERKKAEDFLLTTDIPSKKRVKELSKGMVTQLHLALVMAIDVQLLVLDEPTLGLDIIYRKGFYDRLLNDYYDGNRTIIISTHQVEEIEVLLSHLIFIDRGKIVLNEMMSDLADIYVEVLVDADKIEKAEALNPISTRRILGKTACTYESVPKGQLEALGDLHSPSVADLFVAKMKDIHHG
;
A
#
# COMPACT_ATOMS: atom_id res chain seq x y z
N MET A 1 6.80 -22.81 2.17
CA MET A 1 6.05 -23.94 2.78
C MET A 1 6.24 -25.22 1.98
N PRO A 2 6.42 -26.39 2.66
CA PRO A 2 6.46 -27.69 1.97
C PRO A 2 5.10 -28.02 1.36
N LYS A 3 5.06 -28.23 0.04
CA LYS A 3 3.82 -28.39 -0.73
C LYS A 3 3.06 -29.70 -0.43
N TRP A 4 3.71 -30.67 0.20
CA TRP A 4 3.14 -31.99 0.54
C TRP A 4 2.41 -32.01 1.89
N LEU A 5 2.61 -31.03 2.77
CA LEU A 5 1.93 -30.91 4.05
C LEU A 5 0.46 -30.55 3.86
N LYS A 6 -0.40 -31.04 4.77
CA LYS A 6 -1.77 -30.55 4.94
C LYS A 6 -1.75 -29.18 5.63
N VAL A 7 -2.78 -28.38 5.44
CA VAL A 7 -2.91 -27.07 6.12
C VAL A 7 -2.81 -27.22 7.63
N SER A 8 -3.49 -28.21 8.24
CA SER A 8 -3.36 -28.50 9.68
C SER A 8 -1.93 -28.81 10.11
N GLN A 9 -1.19 -29.58 9.30
CA GLN A 9 0.21 -29.91 9.59
C GLN A 9 1.14 -28.71 9.44
N VAL A 10 0.78 -27.72 8.58
CA VAL A 10 1.53 -26.46 8.51
C VAL A 10 1.35 -25.67 9.79
N LEU A 11 0.13 -25.60 10.34
CA LEU A 11 -0.11 -24.97 11.64
C LEU A 11 0.69 -25.65 12.75
N ASP A 12 0.63 -27.00 12.82
CA ASP A 12 1.40 -27.80 13.80
C ASP A 12 2.91 -27.50 13.71
N TYR A 13 3.42 -27.41 12.47
CA TYR A 13 4.84 -27.12 12.23
C TYR A 13 5.22 -25.70 12.69
N VAL A 14 4.43 -24.67 12.34
CA VAL A 14 4.72 -23.29 12.73
C VAL A 14 4.64 -23.13 14.25
N GLU A 15 3.64 -23.74 14.89
CA GLU A 15 3.48 -23.76 16.35
C GLU A 15 4.70 -24.39 17.04
N ALA A 16 5.25 -25.47 16.48
CA ALA A 16 6.40 -26.16 17.05
C ALA A 16 7.72 -25.36 16.91
N VAL A 17 7.87 -24.52 15.87
CA VAL A 17 9.14 -23.82 15.59
C VAL A 17 9.11 -22.34 15.97
N HIS A 18 7.94 -21.74 16.17
CA HIS A 18 7.82 -20.32 16.45
C HIS A 18 7.15 -20.07 17.81
N PRO A 19 7.90 -19.71 18.85
CA PRO A 19 7.38 -19.63 20.24
C PRO A 19 6.31 -18.54 20.45
N ARG A 20 6.20 -17.56 19.55
CA ARG A 20 5.21 -16.49 19.58
C ARG A 20 4.05 -16.70 18.62
N PHE A 21 3.88 -17.90 18.08
CA PHE A 21 2.78 -18.22 17.19
C PHE A 21 1.51 -18.52 18.01
N GLU A 22 0.45 -17.80 17.72
CA GLU A 22 -0.85 -17.98 18.33
C GLU A 22 -1.76 -18.77 17.39
N ARG A 23 -1.74 -20.09 17.50
CA ARG A 23 -2.49 -21.02 16.64
C ARG A 23 -3.96 -20.62 16.46
N LYS A 24 -4.63 -20.21 17.54
CA LYS A 24 -6.03 -19.81 17.49
C LYS A 24 -6.26 -18.64 16.53
N LYS A 25 -5.39 -17.64 16.54
CA LYS A 25 -5.49 -16.51 15.59
C LYS A 25 -5.39 -16.97 14.14
N ALA A 26 -4.48 -17.90 13.84
CA ALA A 26 -4.36 -18.45 12.48
C ALA A 26 -5.63 -19.24 12.09
N GLU A 27 -6.17 -20.04 13.00
CA GLU A 27 -7.40 -20.81 12.76
C GLU A 27 -8.61 -19.87 12.57
N ASP A 28 -8.75 -18.83 13.40
CA ASP A 28 -9.81 -17.82 13.27
C ASP A 28 -9.71 -17.05 11.95
N PHE A 29 -8.51 -16.73 11.49
CA PHE A 29 -8.29 -16.17 10.15
C PHE A 29 -8.74 -17.14 9.06
N LEU A 30 -8.34 -18.41 9.14
CA LEU A 30 -8.67 -19.42 8.14
C LEU A 30 -10.17 -19.74 8.07
N LEU A 31 -10.93 -19.58 9.16
CA LEU A 31 -12.40 -19.73 9.17
C LEU A 31 -13.11 -18.77 8.23
N THR A 32 -12.49 -17.64 7.86
CA THR A 32 -13.04 -16.67 6.92
C THR A 32 -12.59 -16.89 5.48
N THR A 33 -11.89 -17.99 5.24
CA THR A 33 -11.42 -18.42 3.93
C THR A 33 -12.06 -19.75 3.54
N ASP A 34 -12.03 -20.08 2.25
CA ASP A 34 -12.49 -21.37 1.75
C ASP A 34 -11.38 -22.45 1.80
N ILE A 35 -10.42 -22.32 2.74
CA ILE A 35 -9.27 -23.23 2.83
C ILE A 35 -9.57 -24.39 3.75
N PRO A 36 -9.78 -25.63 3.24
CA PRO A 36 -10.00 -26.78 4.08
C PRO A 36 -8.71 -27.23 4.78
N SER A 37 -8.77 -27.41 6.10
CA SER A 37 -7.62 -27.82 6.92
C SER A 37 -7.00 -29.17 6.50
N LYS A 38 -7.78 -30.05 5.86
CA LYS A 38 -7.35 -31.38 5.41
C LYS A 38 -6.68 -31.38 4.05
N LYS A 39 -6.82 -30.32 3.23
CA LYS A 39 -6.14 -30.22 1.92
C LYS A 39 -4.64 -30.03 2.09
N ARG A 40 -3.88 -30.54 1.12
CA ARG A 40 -2.43 -30.31 1.03
C ARG A 40 -2.18 -28.95 0.38
N VAL A 41 -1.08 -28.30 0.76
CA VAL A 41 -0.68 -27.00 0.19
C VAL A 41 -0.61 -27.01 -1.33
N LYS A 42 -0.16 -28.11 -1.94
CA LYS A 42 -0.11 -28.29 -3.41
C LYS A 42 -1.48 -28.29 -4.10
N GLU A 43 -2.55 -28.51 -3.35
CA GLU A 43 -3.94 -28.59 -3.84
C GLU A 43 -4.66 -27.24 -3.73
N LEU A 44 -4.01 -26.24 -3.13
CA LEU A 44 -4.52 -24.88 -2.99
C LEU A 44 -4.25 -24.06 -4.25
N SER A 45 -5.16 -23.14 -4.57
CA SER A 45 -4.90 -22.10 -5.57
C SER A 45 -3.81 -21.14 -5.09
N LYS A 46 -3.24 -20.33 -6.00
CA LYS A 46 -2.25 -19.31 -5.63
C LYS A 46 -2.81 -18.35 -4.57
N GLY A 47 -4.04 -17.85 -4.74
CA GLY A 47 -4.70 -16.99 -3.76
C GLY A 47 -4.88 -17.67 -2.41
N MET A 48 -5.32 -18.95 -2.37
CA MET A 48 -5.42 -19.71 -1.11
C MET A 48 -4.06 -19.88 -0.42
N VAL A 49 -2.99 -20.08 -1.18
CA VAL A 49 -1.63 -20.14 -0.60
C VAL A 49 -1.24 -18.80 0.01
N THR A 50 -1.53 -17.68 -0.66
CA THR A 50 -1.31 -16.33 -0.12
C THR A 50 -2.12 -16.13 1.17
N GLN A 51 -3.41 -16.47 1.18
CA GLN A 51 -4.26 -16.39 2.39
C GLN A 51 -3.70 -17.23 3.54
N LEU A 52 -3.23 -18.45 3.26
CA LEU A 52 -2.61 -19.29 4.28
C LEU A 52 -1.32 -18.64 4.84
N HIS A 53 -0.48 -18.05 3.99
CA HIS A 53 0.71 -17.31 4.43
C HIS A 53 0.33 -16.15 5.35
N LEU A 54 -0.67 -15.36 4.96
CA LEU A 54 -1.14 -14.22 5.75
C LEU A 54 -1.70 -14.67 7.11
N ALA A 55 -2.49 -15.76 7.13
CA ALA A 55 -2.98 -16.34 8.38
C ALA A 55 -1.85 -16.72 9.33
N LEU A 56 -0.77 -17.33 8.81
CA LEU A 56 0.38 -17.72 9.62
C LEU A 56 1.15 -16.51 10.15
N VAL A 57 1.43 -15.53 9.28
CA VAL A 57 2.23 -14.35 9.65
C VAL A 57 1.50 -13.46 10.64
N MET A 58 0.21 -13.22 10.45
CA MET A 58 -0.61 -12.42 11.37
C MET A 58 -0.87 -13.10 12.72
N ALA A 59 -0.65 -14.41 12.82
CA ALA A 59 -0.74 -15.15 14.07
C ALA A 59 0.56 -15.11 14.90
N ILE A 60 1.60 -14.43 14.41
CA ILE A 60 2.86 -14.28 15.13
C ILE A 60 2.90 -12.92 15.82
N ASP A 61 3.10 -12.90 17.12
CA ASP A 61 3.23 -11.69 17.91
C ASP A 61 4.63 -11.09 17.76
N VAL A 62 4.79 -10.01 16.97
CA VAL A 62 6.03 -9.29 16.72
C VAL A 62 5.85 -7.78 16.79
N GLN A 63 6.91 -7.05 17.15
CA GLN A 63 6.92 -5.60 17.16
C GLN A 63 7.08 -4.99 15.76
N LEU A 64 7.78 -5.70 14.87
CA LEU A 64 7.98 -5.30 13.47
C LEU A 64 7.47 -6.40 12.54
N LEU A 65 6.51 -6.06 11.71
CA LEU A 65 6.00 -6.90 10.63
C LEU A 65 6.41 -6.31 9.28
N VAL A 66 7.10 -7.08 8.46
CA VAL A 66 7.48 -6.68 7.09
C VAL A 66 6.75 -7.58 6.10
N LEU A 67 6.00 -6.96 5.21
CA LEU A 67 5.20 -7.62 4.19
C LEU A 67 5.61 -7.13 2.79
N ASP A 68 6.06 -8.07 1.96
CA ASP A 68 6.43 -7.80 0.58
C ASP A 68 5.32 -8.29 -0.35
N GLU A 69 4.66 -7.36 -1.06
CA GLU A 69 3.51 -7.61 -1.96
C GLU A 69 2.47 -8.56 -1.34
N PRO A 70 1.94 -8.31 -0.11
CA PRO A 70 1.21 -9.31 0.66
C PRO A 70 -0.10 -9.74 0.02
N THR A 71 -0.70 -8.92 -0.82
CA THR A 71 -2.01 -9.16 -1.44
C THR A 71 -1.93 -9.61 -2.89
N LEU A 72 -0.71 -9.82 -3.40
CA LEU A 72 -0.51 -10.25 -4.78
C LEU A 72 -1.20 -11.59 -5.07
N GLY A 73 -2.09 -11.58 -6.08
CA GLY A 73 -2.87 -12.76 -6.48
C GLY A 73 -4.14 -13.02 -5.68
N LEU A 74 -4.50 -12.12 -4.76
CA LEU A 74 -5.81 -12.09 -4.11
C LEU A 74 -6.81 -11.29 -4.95
N ASP A 75 -8.07 -11.67 -4.90
CA ASP A 75 -9.16 -10.82 -5.40
C ASP A 75 -9.44 -9.64 -4.45
N ILE A 76 -10.21 -8.66 -4.91
CA ILE A 76 -10.47 -7.41 -4.20
C ILE A 76 -11.14 -7.61 -2.84
N ILE A 77 -12.01 -8.62 -2.70
CA ILE A 77 -12.73 -8.89 -1.45
C ILE A 77 -11.76 -9.36 -0.37
N TYR A 78 -10.90 -10.33 -0.73
CA TYR A 78 -9.90 -10.85 0.20
C TYR A 78 -8.80 -9.84 0.53
N ARG A 79 -8.39 -8.98 -0.42
CA ARG A 79 -7.44 -7.89 -0.16
C ARG A 79 -7.97 -6.91 0.87
N LYS A 80 -9.19 -6.42 0.66
CA LYS A 80 -9.85 -5.50 1.59
C LYS A 80 -10.00 -6.12 2.98
N GLY A 81 -10.50 -7.36 3.05
CA GLY A 81 -10.63 -8.08 4.31
C GLY A 81 -9.30 -8.33 5.02
N PHE A 82 -8.19 -8.50 4.29
CA PHE A 82 -6.85 -8.60 4.87
C PHE A 82 -6.42 -7.27 5.50
N TYR A 83 -6.54 -6.15 4.80
CA TYR A 83 -6.15 -4.85 5.33
C TYR A 83 -7.03 -4.42 6.52
N ASP A 84 -8.33 -4.70 6.48
CA ASP A 84 -9.23 -4.45 7.60
C ASP A 84 -8.76 -5.18 8.87
N ARG A 85 -8.35 -6.46 8.74
CA ARG A 85 -7.81 -7.25 9.84
C ARG A 85 -6.44 -6.79 10.31
N LEU A 86 -5.58 -6.42 9.37
CA LEU A 86 -4.25 -5.91 9.70
C LEU A 86 -4.35 -4.69 10.61
N LEU A 87 -5.33 -3.82 10.37
CA LEU A 87 -5.54 -2.62 11.18
C LEU A 87 -6.31 -2.89 12.47
N ASN A 88 -7.38 -3.68 12.40
CA ASN A 88 -8.30 -3.80 13.52
C ASN A 88 -7.91 -4.92 14.49
N ASP A 89 -7.29 -6.00 13.99
CA ASP A 89 -7.01 -7.19 14.79
C ASP A 89 -5.52 -7.33 15.12
N TYR A 90 -4.63 -6.84 14.24
CA TYR A 90 -3.18 -7.02 14.41
C TYR A 90 -2.48 -5.76 14.93
N TYR A 91 -2.80 -4.58 14.40
CA TYR A 91 -2.19 -3.33 14.81
C TYR A 91 -2.76 -2.85 16.15
N ASP A 92 -1.88 -2.61 17.13
CA ASP A 92 -2.23 -2.22 18.51
C ASP A 92 -1.64 -0.85 18.92
N GLY A 93 -1.10 -0.10 17.95
CA GLY A 93 -0.43 1.19 18.22
C GLY A 93 1.04 1.08 18.66
N ASN A 94 1.49 -0.10 19.07
CA ASN A 94 2.88 -0.34 19.52
C ASN A 94 3.71 -1.10 18.48
N ARG A 95 3.10 -1.51 17.38
CA ARG A 95 3.76 -2.29 16.32
C ARG A 95 4.08 -1.41 15.12
N THR A 96 5.16 -1.74 14.46
CA THR A 96 5.50 -1.17 13.16
C THR A 96 5.17 -2.18 12.07
N ILE A 97 4.45 -1.74 11.05
CA ILE A 97 4.12 -2.53 9.87
C ILE A 97 4.74 -1.85 8.67
N ILE A 98 5.59 -2.57 7.94
CA ILE A 98 6.17 -2.12 6.67
C ILE A 98 5.57 -2.96 5.56
N ILE A 99 4.98 -2.29 4.56
CA ILE A 99 4.39 -2.95 3.40
C ILE A 99 5.09 -2.41 2.15
N SER A 100 5.71 -3.30 1.36
CA SER A 100 6.08 -2.98 -0.01
C SER A 100 4.93 -3.37 -0.94
N THR A 101 4.52 -2.46 -1.82
CA THR A 101 3.50 -2.74 -2.82
C THR A 101 3.56 -1.76 -3.98
N HIS A 102 3.13 -2.22 -5.16
CA HIS A 102 2.86 -1.36 -6.31
C HIS A 102 1.37 -1.00 -6.44
N GLN A 103 0.50 -1.52 -5.57
CA GLN A 103 -0.95 -1.29 -5.52
C GLN A 103 -1.28 -0.27 -4.42
N VAL A 104 -0.71 0.93 -4.52
CA VAL A 104 -0.74 1.95 -3.45
C VAL A 104 -2.15 2.44 -3.15
N GLU A 105 -2.99 2.56 -4.18
CA GLU A 105 -4.37 3.08 -4.07
C GLU A 105 -5.23 2.28 -3.07
N GLU A 106 -4.93 0.99 -2.89
CA GLU A 106 -5.69 0.12 -1.99
C GLU A 106 -5.36 0.35 -0.50
N ILE A 107 -4.16 0.86 -0.22
CA ILE A 107 -3.65 1.02 1.15
C ILE A 107 -3.41 2.47 1.55
N GLU A 108 -3.56 3.43 0.64
CA GLU A 108 -3.27 4.85 0.88
C GLU A 108 -3.93 5.38 2.15
N VAL A 109 -5.19 5.03 2.38
CA VAL A 109 -5.95 5.47 3.57
C VAL A 109 -5.46 4.86 4.89
N LEU A 110 -4.58 3.86 4.82
CA LEU A 110 -4.05 3.13 5.98
C LEU A 110 -2.65 3.57 6.37
N LEU A 111 -1.98 4.32 5.48
CA LEU A 111 -0.59 4.70 5.66
C LEU A 111 -0.46 5.86 6.64
N SER A 112 0.52 5.78 7.52
CA SER A 112 0.99 6.89 8.34
C SER A 112 2.26 7.53 7.76
N HIS A 113 3.05 6.75 7.01
CA HIS A 113 4.33 7.16 6.44
C HIS A 113 4.50 6.57 5.05
N LEU A 114 5.09 7.35 4.15
CA LEU A 114 5.29 6.97 2.75
C LEU A 114 6.77 7.07 2.39
N ILE A 115 7.30 6.01 1.78
CA ILE A 115 8.66 5.96 1.27
C ILE A 115 8.62 5.51 -0.18
N PHE A 116 9.15 6.33 -1.10
CA PHE A 116 9.39 5.91 -2.48
C PHE A 116 10.86 5.56 -2.68
N ILE A 117 11.10 4.43 -3.34
CA ILE A 117 12.45 3.95 -3.63
C ILE A 117 12.57 3.77 -5.15
N ASP A 118 13.59 4.41 -5.75
CA ASP A 118 13.97 4.19 -7.14
C ASP A 118 15.47 3.85 -7.23
N ARG A 119 15.79 2.75 -7.92
CA ARG A 119 17.19 2.30 -8.16
C ARG A 119 18.05 2.30 -6.89
N GLY A 120 17.47 1.88 -5.76
CA GLY A 120 18.16 1.80 -4.47
C GLY A 120 18.34 3.14 -3.74
N LYS A 121 17.70 4.22 -4.21
CA LYS A 121 17.68 5.53 -3.55
C LYS A 121 16.28 5.85 -3.04
N ILE A 122 16.21 6.45 -1.87
CA ILE A 122 14.97 7.03 -1.35
C ILE A 122 14.75 8.35 -2.09
N VAL A 123 13.62 8.47 -2.77
CA VAL A 123 13.25 9.65 -3.56
C VAL A 123 12.11 10.45 -2.92
N LEU A 124 11.40 9.83 -1.97
CA LEU A 124 10.45 10.48 -1.08
C LEU A 124 10.45 9.75 0.26
N ASN A 125 10.33 10.50 1.36
CA ASN A 125 10.24 9.94 2.73
C ASN A 125 9.48 10.94 3.59
N GLU A 126 8.14 10.80 3.65
CA GLU A 126 7.26 11.79 4.25
C GLU A 126 6.14 11.14 5.06
N MET A 127 5.67 11.86 6.07
CA MET A 127 4.43 11.50 6.77
C MET A 127 3.23 11.79 5.86
N MET A 128 2.22 10.92 5.88
CA MET A 128 0.98 11.13 5.11
C MET A 128 0.26 12.43 5.50
N SER A 129 0.35 12.85 6.77
CA SER A 129 -0.19 14.12 7.27
C SER A 129 0.41 15.35 6.57
N ASP A 130 1.66 15.27 6.17
CA ASP A 130 2.43 16.41 5.67
C ASP A 130 2.33 16.53 4.14
N LEU A 131 1.94 15.44 3.46
CA LEU A 131 1.85 15.40 1.99
C LEU A 131 0.94 16.49 1.42
N ALA A 132 -0.21 16.75 2.05
CA ALA A 132 -1.17 17.75 1.60
C ALA A 132 -0.67 19.20 1.72
N ASP A 133 0.36 19.43 2.53
CA ASP A 133 1.00 20.74 2.68
C ASP A 133 2.20 20.91 1.75
N ILE A 134 2.85 19.79 1.41
CA ILE A 134 4.03 19.78 0.51
C ILE A 134 3.59 19.71 -0.95
N TYR A 135 2.58 18.87 -1.27
CA TYR A 135 2.16 18.59 -2.64
C TYR A 135 0.72 19.03 -2.89
N VAL A 136 0.54 19.81 -3.96
CA VAL A 136 -0.78 20.32 -4.37
C VAL A 136 -0.99 20.02 -5.85
N GLU A 137 -2.15 19.46 -6.20
CA GLU A 137 -2.61 19.30 -7.58
C GLU A 137 -3.65 20.38 -7.88
N VAL A 138 -3.53 21.02 -9.04
CA VAL A 138 -4.48 22.02 -9.53
C VAL A 138 -5.03 21.59 -10.87
N LEU A 139 -6.34 21.61 -11.01
CA LEU A 139 -7.03 21.39 -12.30
C LEU A 139 -7.15 22.71 -13.06
N VAL A 140 -6.30 22.89 -14.06
CA VAL A 140 -6.13 24.13 -14.81
C VAL A 140 -6.90 24.09 -16.13
N ASP A 141 -7.64 25.16 -16.44
CA ASP A 141 -8.29 25.35 -17.73
C ASP A 141 -7.28 25.78 -18.82
N ALA A 142 -7.62 25.54 -20.08
CA ALA A 142 -6.70 25.74 -21.21
C ALA A 142 -6.13 27.18 -21.33
N ASP A 143 -6.90 28.18 -20.94
CA ASP A 143 -6.51 29.61 -20.95
C ASP A 143 -5.50 30.01 -19.88
N LYS A 144 -5.29 29.15 -18.87
CA LYS A 144 -4.37 29.39 -17.75
C LYS A 144 -3.13 28.52 -17.78
N ILE A 145 -2.97 27.64 -18.76
CA ILE A 145 -1.88 26.66 -18.83
C ILE A 145 -0.50 27.35 -18.81
N GLU A 146 -0.30 28.42 -19.56
CA GLU A 146 0.97 29.15 -19.58
C GLU A 146 1.36 29.70 -18.20
N LYS A 147 0.37 30.18 -17.42
CA LYS A 147 0.60 30.64 -16.03
C LYS A 147 0.92 29.48 -15.10
N ALA A 148 0.28 28.34 -15.30
CA ALA A 148 0.54 27.14 -14.51
C ALA A 148 1.96 26.59 -14.76
N GLU A 149 2.39 26.52 -16.02
CA GLU A 149 3.73 26.08 -16.41
C GLU A 149 4.84 27.01 -15.89
N ALA A 150 4.56 28.33 -15.82
CA ALA A 150 5.50 29.30 -15.27
C ALA A 150 5.83 29.08 -13.78
N LEU A 151 5.00 28.33 -13.05
CA LEU A 151 5.24 27.94 -11.64
C LEU A 151 5.97 26.60 -11.51
N ASN A 152 6.48 26.04 -12.61
CA ASN A 152 7.29 24.82 -12.68
C ASN A 152 6.64 23.62 -11.96
N PRO A 153 5.50 23.09 -12.45
CA PRO A 153 4.90 21.89 -11.91
C PRO A 153 5.85 20.68 -12.06
N ILE A 154 5.93 19.84 -11.04
CA ILE A 154 6.72 18.58 -11.09
C ILE A 154 6.08 17.55 -12.04
N SER A 155 4.77 17.66 -12.30
CA SER A 155 4.06 16.80 -13.25
C SER A 155 2.87 17.53 -13.87
N THR A 156 2.57 17.19 -15.13
CA THR A 156 1.37 17.62 -15.82
C THR A 156 0.70 16.43 -16.48
N ARG A 157 -0.65 16.36 -16.42
CA ARG A 157 -1.44 15.35 -17.14
C ARG A 157 -2.78 15.92 -17.60
N ARG A 158 -3.26 15.50 -18.76
CA ARG A 158 -4.57 15.92 -19.28
C ARG A 158 -5.69 15.05 -18.70
N ILE A 159 -6.74 15.68 -18.19
CA ILE A 159 -7.93 15.03 -17.61
C ILE A 159 -9.17 15.76 -18.12
N LEU A 160 -10.01 15.08 -18.90
CA LEU A 160 -11.34 15.56 -19.33
C LEU A 160 -11.34 17.03 -19.84
N GLY A 161 -10.36 17.40 -20.64
CA GLY A 161 -10.24 18.75 -21.22
C GLY A 161 -9.54 19.79 -20.37
N LYS A 162 -9.19 19.46 -19.12
CA LYS A 162 -8.32 20.27 -18.24
C LYS A 162 -6.92 19.67 -18.14
N THR A 163 -6.01 20.41 -17.55
CA THR A 163 -4.66 19.93 -17.23
C THR A 163 -4.50 19.89 -15.71
N ALA A 164 -4.25 18.70 -15.16
CA ALA A 164 -3.83 18.57 -13.76
C ALA A 164 -2.33 18.87 -13.68
N CYS A 165 -1.97 19.86 -12.87
CA CYS A 165 -0.61 20.28 -12.59
C CYS A 165 -0.29 19.99 -11.13
N THR A 166 0.74 19.18 -10.87
CA THR A 166 1.20 18.87 -9.51
C THR A 166 2.40 19.74 -9.15
N TYR A 167 2.34 20.37 -7.99
CA TYR A 167 3.39 21.27 -7.48
C TYR A 167 3.96 20.72 -6.17
N GLU A 168 5.23 21.01 -5.92
CA GLU A 168 5.94 20.71 -4.68
C GLU A 168 6.36 22.01 -4.01
N SER A 169 5.94 22.20 -2.76
CA SER A 169 6.34 23.33 -1.90
C SER A 169 6.01 24.72 -2.49
N VAL A 170 5.01 24.83 -3.36
CA VAL A 170 4.52 26.09 -3.89
C VAL A 170 3.42 26.62 -2.97
N PRO A 171 3.46 27.91 -2.52
CA PRO A 171 2.44 28.48 -1.66
C PRO A 171 1.04 28.38 -2.28
N LYS A 172 0.08 27.82 -1.53
CA LYS A 172 -1.32 27.60 -1.98
C LYS A 172 -1.97 28.88 -2.55
N GLY A 173 -1.69 30.04 -1.97
CA GLY A 173 -2.23 31.33 -2.47
C GLY A 173 -1.78 31.71 -3.89
N GLN A 174 -0.66 31.21 -4.39
CA GLN A 174 -0.23 31.41 -5.79
C GLN A 174 -0.98 30.46 -6.75
N LEU A 175 -1.44 29.32 -6.24
CA LEU A 175 -2.10 28.27 -7.01
C LEU A 175 -3.61 28.49 -7.11
N GLU A 176 -4.25 29.14 -6.10
CA GLU A 176 -5.69 29.40 -6.07
C GLU A 176 -6.21 30.17 -7.29
N ALA A 177 -5.39 31.05 -7.86
CA ALA A 177 -5.76 31.79 -9.08
C ALA A 177 -5.83 30.92 -10.34
N LEU A 178 -5.25 29.72 -10.32
CA LEU A 178 -5.19 28.80 -11.46
C LEU A 178 -6.42 27.90 -11.53
N GLY A 179 -6.93 27.44 -10.39
CA GLY A 179 -8.06 26.53 -10.35
C GLY A 179 -8.29 25.95 -8.96
N ASP A 180 -9.09 24.86 -8.89
CA ASP A 180 -9.39 24.16 -7.66
C ASP A 180 -8.17 23.35 -7.18
N LEU A 181 -7.83 23.51 -5.89
CA LEU A 181 -6.71 22.83 -5.26
C LEU A 181 -7.14 21.47 -4.70
N HIS A 182 -6.35 20.46 -4.98
CA HIS A 182 -6.56 19.10 -4.47
C HIS A 182 -5.25 18.53 -3.93
N SER A 183 -5.32 17.55 -3.04
CA SER A 183 -4.15 16.72 -2.72
C SER A 183 -4.00 15.68 -3.84
N PRO A 184 -2.81 15.50 -4.43
CA PRO A 184 -2.59 14.43 -5.38
C PRO A 184 -2.75 13.08 -4.68
N SER A 185 -3.22 12.05 -5.40
CA SER A 185 -3.18 10.68 -4.90
C SER A 185 -1.72 10.21 -4.75
N VAL A 186 -1.48 9.23 -3.86
CA VAL A 186 -0.13 8.65 -3.70
C VAL A 186 0.37 8.05 -5.02
N ALA A 187 -0.53 7.46 -5.83
CA ALA A 187 -0.18 6.92 -7.15
C ALA A 187 0.26 8.02 -8.13
N ASP A 188 -0.47 9.15 -8.16
CA ASP A 188 -0.10 10.28 -9.02
C ASP A 188 1.22 10.93 -8.58
N LEU A 189 1.41 11.06 -7.27
CA LEU A 189 2.66 11.56 -6.70
C LEU A 189 3.84 10.64 -7.02
N PHE A 190 3.64 9.32 -6.95
CA PHE A 190 4.66 8.35 -7.35
C PHE A 190 5.06 8.56 -8.82
N VAL A 191 4.09 8.65 -9.73
CA VAL A 191 4.35 8.88 -11.16
C VAL A 191 5.06 10.22 -11.39
N ALA A 192 4.66 11.28 -10.66
CA ALA A 192 5.29 12.60 -10.75
C ALA A 192 6.77 12.55 -10.38
N LYS A 193 7.07 11.96 -9.20
CA LYS A 193 8.45 11.82 -8.70
C LYS A 193 9.32 10.94 -9.58
N MET A 194 8.78 9.85 -10.15
CA MET A 194 9.54 8.97 -11.04
C MET A 194 9.87 9.62 -12.38
N LYS A 195 8.97 10.45 -12.94
CA LYS A 195 9.22 11.18 -14.20
C LYS A 195 10.27 12.27 -14.03
N ASP A 196 10.24 13.00 -12.93
CA ASP A 196 11.21 14.08 -12.63
C ASP A 196 12.65 13.53 -12.61
N ILE A 197 12.86 12.36 -12.03
CA ILE A 197 14.16 11.70 -11.97
C ILE A 197 14.67 11.19 -13.33
N HIS A 198 13.75 10.82 -14.25
CA HIS A 198 14.13 10.25 -15.55
C HIS A 198 14.31 11.30 -16.65
N HIS A 199 13.90 12.55 -16.42
CA HIS A 199 14.01 13.66 -17.40
C HIS A 199 14.96 14.76 -16.95
N GLY A 200 15.54 14.70 -15.74
CA GLY A 200 16.66 15.51 -15.26
C GLY A 200 17.98 14.78 -15.48
#